data_7e80e66b86b4a0a896c7c5f6e87be0c2
#
_entry.id   7e80e66b86b4a0a896c7c5f6e87be0c2
#
_cell.length_a   1.000
_cell.length_b   1.000
_cell.length_c   1.000
_cell.angle_alpha   90.00
_cell.angle_beta   90.00
_cell.angle_gamma   90.00
#
_symmetry.space_group_name_H-M   'P 1'
#
loop_
_entity.id
_entity.type
_entity.pdbx_description
1 polymer ?
#
loop_
_entity_poly.entity_id
_entity_poly.type
_entity_poly.pdbx_seq_one_letter_code
_entity_poly.pdbx_strand_id
1 'polypeptide(L)'
;PEQTGSTGAYENVELVTEGEKAKELEAQGKTEKEIAARTEPILGGAELTMLAGQTKAQMMSFLLETKKGGLIVVDGGWWDDADYLKEQIKKRGGHVSAWFLTHAHTDHVGALLNLLQSEADGEDTGITIDHIYYNFASLDWYKKHELGDLGTADAILTALAGLPKGEACPVKKGDEILVDDVCITVLNDRYEPDDDHVGERDGNDASMVYRMLVNGVTILFTGDLQVDGGNHVLETVAKEDLKADIVQMAHHGQHAVTKEF
;
A
#
# COMPACT_ATOMS: atom_id res chain seq x y z
N PRO A 1 -18.15 -6.85 -31.02
CA PRO A 1 -18.43 -5.57 -30.42
C PRO A 1 -17.17 -5.16 -29.67
N GLU A 2 -16.54 -4.11 -30.15
CA GLU A 2 -15.31 -3.55 -29.63
C GLU A 2 -15.60 -2.95 -28.26
N GLN A 3 -14.91 -3.41 -27.24
CA GLN A 3 -14.79 -2.70 -25.97
C GLN A 3 -13.88 -1.49 -26.21
N THR A 4 -14.47 -0.33 -26.32
CA THR A 4 -13.74 0.93 -26.23
C THR A 4 -13.32 1.11 -24.79
N GLY A 5 -12.08 0.72 -24.47
CA GLY A 5 -11.45 1.06 -23.21
C GLY A 5 -11.36 2.58 -23.11
N SER A 6 -12.01 3.15 -22.12
CA SER A 6 -11.83 4.53 -21.71
C SER A 6 -10.38 4.73 -21.27
N THR A 7 -9.56 5.27 -22.17
CA THR A 7 -8.30 5.90 -21.76
C THR A 7 -8.65 7.24 -21.13
N GLY A 8 -9.15 7.22 -19.91
CA GLY A 8 -9.20 8.41 -19.08
C GLY A 8 -7.77 8.80 -18.79
N ALA A 9 -7.24 9.79 -19.51
CA ALA A 9 -6.10 10.52 -19.05
C ALA A 9 -6.49 11.03 -17.65
N TYR A 10 -5.80 10.58 -16.61
CA TYR A 10 -5.87 11.23 -15.31
C TYR A 10 -5.30 12.63 -15.55
N GLU A 11 -6.19 13.60 -15.73
CA GLU A 11 -5.81 15.01 -15.66
C GLU A 11 -5.09 15.15 -14.33
N ASN A 12 -3.89 15.74 -14.37
CA ASN A 12 -3.10 16.02 -13.18
C ASN A 12 -4.03 16.58 -12.11
N VAL A 13 -4.20 15.85 -11.02
CA VAL A 13 -4.76 16.42 -9.80
C VAL A 13 -3.69 17.42 -9.38
N GLU A 14 -3.89 18.68 -9.72
CA GLU A 14 -3.06 19.77 -9.25
C GLU A 14 -3.13 19.73 -7.73
N LEU A 15 -2.05 19.33 -7.09
CA LEU A 15 -1.88 19.53 -5.65
C LEU A 15 -1.90 21.02 -5.42
N VAL A 16 -3.07 21.55 -5.07
CA VAL A 16 -3.21 22.96 -4.67
C VAL A 16 -2.29 23.15 -3.48
N THR A 17 -1.23 23.91 -3.67
CA THR A 17 -0.29 24.19 -2.59
C THR A 17 -1.03 24.87 -1.43
N GLU A 18 -0.54 24.70 -0.19
CA GLU A 18 -1.13 25.35 0.99
C GLU A 18 -1.33 26.86 0.77
N GLY A 19 -0.39 27.51 0.08
CA GLY A 19 -0.47 28.92 -0.24
C GLY A 19 -1.56 29.28 -1.26
N GLU A 20 -1.87 28.40 -2.21
CA GLU A 20 -2.95 28.61 -3.19
C GLU A 20 -4.31 28.42 -2.54
N LYS A 21 -4.44 27.38 -1.68
CA LYS A 21 -5.65 27.14 -0.89
C LYS A 21 -5.93 28.29 0.10
N ALA A 22 -4.89 28.84 0.72
CA ALA A 22 -5.03 30.01 1.57
C ALA A 22 -5.57 31.21 0.80
N LYS A 23 -5.03 31.51 -0.39
CA LYS A 23 -5.51 32.59 -1.27
C LYS A 23 -6.94 32.40 -1.73
N GLU A 24 -7.33 31.16 -2.03
CA GLU A 24 -8.72 30.83 -2.39
C GLU A 24 -9.67 31.07 -1.23
N LEU A 25 -9.31 30.70 0.00
CA LEU A 25 -10.09 30.95 1.21
C LEU A 25 -10.20 32.44 1.56
N GLU A 26 -9.11 33.21 1.38
CA GLU A 26 -9.11 34.66 1.50
C GLU A 26 -10.09 35.29 0.51
N ALA A 27 -10.06 34.85 -0.76
CA ALA A 27 -11.00 35.32 -1.79
C ALA A 27 -12.46 34.98 -1.45
N GLN A 28 -12.71 33.95 -0.63
CA GLN A 28 -14.02 33.60 -0.09
C GLN A 28 -14.39 34.39 1.17
N GLY A 29 -13.57 35.33 1.60
CA GLY A 29 -13.80 36.17 2.78
C GLY A 29 -13.63 35.46 4.11
N LYS A 30 -12.81 34.40 4.18
CA LYS A 30 -12.49 33.70 5.42
C LYS A 30 -11.52 34.50 6.28
N THR A 31 -11.67 34.39 7.60
CA THR A 31 -10.75 35.00 8.55
C THR A 31 -9.41 34.28 8.58
N GLU A 32 -8.31 34.97 8.97
CA GLU A 32 -6.98 34.37 9.14
C GLU A 32 -7.01 33.09 9.98
N LYS A 33 -7.82 33.08 11.07
CA LYS A 33 -7.97 31.90 11.94
C LYS A 33 -8.67 30.74 11.23
N GLU A 34 -9.70 31.01 10.40
CA GLU A 34 -10.39 29.98 9.61
C GLU A 34 -9.51 29.45 8.47
N ILE A 35 -8.66 30.30 7.89
CA ILE A 35 -7.68 29.95 6.87
C ILE A 35 -6.60 29.04 7.49
N ALA A 36 -6.00 29.45 8.61
CA ALA A 36 -5.00 28.67 9.32
C ALA A 36 -5.53 27.27 9.69
N ALA A 37 -6.76 27.18 10.26
CA ALA A 37 -7.37 25.92 10.63
C ALA A 37 -7.65 24.97 9.44
N ARG A 38 -7.65 25.49 8.20
CA ARG A 38 -7.92 24.69 6.98
C ARG A 38 -6.65 24.42 6.15
N THR A 39 -5.56 25.12 6.43
CA THR A 39 -4.29 24.98 5.73
C THR A 39 -3.21 24.30 6.56
N GLU A 40 -3.46 24.02 7.85
CA GLU A 40 -2.53 23.22 8.64
C GLU A 40 -2.44 21.79 8.10
N PRO A 41 -1.22 21.24 7.96
CA PRO A 41 -1.02 19.86 7.52
C PRO A 41 -1.71 18.87 8.46
N ILE A 42 -2.70 18.13 7.96
CA ILE A 42 -3.47 17.18 8.78
C ILE A 42 -2.59 16.07 9.36
N LEU A 43 -1.52 15.70 8.67
CA LEU A 43 -0.55 14.69 9.12
C LEU A 43 0.55 15.26 10.01
N GLY A 44 0.44 16.53 10.47
CA GLY A 44 1.36 17.12 11.43
C GLY A 44 2.81 17.26 10.95
N GLY A 45 3.02 17.33 9.65
CA GLY A 45 4.33 17.43 8.99
C GLY A 45 4.85 16.09 8.44
N ALA A 46 4.12 14.99 8.57
CA ALA A 46 4.30 13.81 7.74
C ALA A 46 3.67 14.02 6.35
N GLU A 47 4.16 13.33 5.34
CA GLU A 47 3.66 13.44 3.96
C GLU A 47 3.29 12.05 3.41
N LEU A 48 2.05 11.90 2.94
CA LEU A 48 1.59 10.70 2.26
C LEU A 48 1.51 10.97 0.75
N THR A 49 2.25 10.21 -0.03
CA THR A 49 2.27 10.28 -1.49
C THR A 49 1.75 8.97 -2.07
N MET A 50 0.70 9.01 -2.90
CA MET A 50 0.32 7.91 -3.77
C MET A 50 1.10 8.03 -5.08
N LEU A 51 1.80 6.97 -5.48
CA LEU A 51 2.55 6.96 -6.73
C LEU A 51 1.63 6.62 -7.91
N ALA A 52 1.84 7.29 -9.03
CA ALA A 52 1.11 7.02 -10.27
C ALA A 52 1.86 6.00 -11.12
N GLY A 53 1.16 5.00 -11.66
CA GLY A 53 1.73 4.02 -12.59
C GLY A 53 2.40 4.70 -13.79
N GLN A 54 3.60 4.23 -14.13
CA GLN A 54 4.38 4.76 -15.24
C GLN A 54 4.20 3.91 -16.52
N THR A 55 3.51 2.81 -16.39
CA THR A 55 3.22 1.87 -17.48
C THR A 55 1.74 1.92 -17.87
N LYS A 56 1.31 1.01 -18.74
CA LYS A 56 -0.12 0.83 -19.06
C LYS A 56 -0.83 -0.03 -18.02
N ALA A 57 -0.07 -0.65 -17.11
CA ALA A 57 -0.58 -1.45 -16.02
C ALA A 57 -0.89 -0.55 -14.81
N GLN A 58 -1.70 -1.08 -13.91
CA GLN A 58 -2.02 -0.43 -12.65
C GLN A 58 -0.82 -0.55 -11.71
N MET A 59 -0.58 0.48 -10.91
CA MET A 59 0.44 0.48 -9.87
C MET A 59 -0.24 0.77 -8.54
N MET A 60 0.03 -0.07 -7.53
CA MET A 60 -0.31 0.28 -6.16
C MET A 60 0.98 0.50 -5.39
N SER A 61 1.23 1.75 -5.01
CA SER A 61 2.35 2.08 -4.14
C SER A 61 2.14 3.42 -3.44
N PHE A 62 2.44 3.46 -2.15
CA PHE A 62 2.37 4.66 -1.33
C PHE A 62 3.68 4.87 -0.58
N LEU A 63 4.07 6.12 -0.45
CA LEU A 63 5.21 6.57 0.34
C LEU A 63 4.70 7.47 1.47
N LEU A 64 4.99 7.12 2.72
CA LEU A 64 4.72 7.97 3.88
C LEU A 64 6.05 8.40 4.49
N GLU A 65 6.39 9.67 4.31
CA GLU A 65 7.49 10.29 5.04
C GLU A 65 7.01 10.71 6.42
N THR A 66 7.68 10.21 7.46
CA THR A 66 7.35 10.61 8.82
C THR A 66 7.88 12.01 9.11
N LYS A 67 7.32 12.69 10.10
CA LYS A 67 7.82 13.99 10.57
C LYS A 67 9.29 13.97 11.00
N LYS A 68 9.83 12.80 11.34
CA LYS A 68 11.21 12.62 11.77
C LYS A 68 12.15 12.17 10.66
N GLY A 69 11.62 11.99 9.44
CA GLY A 69 12.37 11.65 8.24
C GLY A 69 12.48 10.17 7.94
N GLY A 70 11.80 9.29 8.70
CA GLY A 70 11.66 7.89 8.33
C GLY A 70 10.75 7.73 7.11
N LEU A 71 11.04 6.75 6.25
CA LEU A 71 10.23 6.45 5.09
C LEU A 71 9.55 5.10 5.26
N ILE A 72 8.22 5.10 5.14
CA ILE A 72 7.38 3.90 5.09
C ILE A 72 6.88 3.74 3.65
N VAL A 73 6.97 2.53 3.12
CA VAL A 73 6.44 2.17 1.80
C VAL A 73 5.31 1.16 1.98
N VAL A 74 4.20 1.33 1.25
CA VAL A 74 3.14 0.32 1.15
C VAL A 74 3.02 -0.09 -0.29
N ASP A 75 3.23 -1.38 -0.56
CA ASP A 75 3.32 -2.00 -1.87
C ASP A 75 4.39 -1.37 -2.79
N GLY A 76 4.57 -1.86 -4.01
CA GLY A 76 5.67 -1.42 -4.85
C GLY A 76 5.31 -1.18 -6.32
N GLY A 77 4.14 -1.66 -6.78
CA GLY A 77 3.77 -1.56 -8.19
C GLY A 77 4.35 -2.68 -9.06
N TRP A 78 4.18 -2.53 -10.36
CA TRP A 78 4.65 -3.49 -11.36
C TRP A 78 6.17 -3.56 -11.45
N TRP A 79 6.66 -4.66 -12.00
CA TRP A 79 8.07 -4.87 -12.29
C TRP A 79 8.72 -3.70 -13.05
N ASP A 80 8.04 -3.18 -14.05
CA ASP A 80 8.53 -2.08 -14.89
C ASP A 80 8.46 -0.70 -14.22
N ASP A 81 7.80 -0.59 -13.06
CA ASP A 81 7.77 0.64 -12.26
C ASP A 81 8.97 0.76 -11.30
N ALA A 82 9.85 -0.25 -11.25
CA ALA A 82 10.97 -0.31 -10.30
C ALA A 82 11.90 0.90 -10.36
N ASP A 83 12.27 1.35 -11.56
CA ASP A 83 13.15 2.51 -11.71
C ASP A 83 12.50 3.80 -11.22
N TYR A 84 11.21 3.96 -11.47
CA TYR A 84 10.45 5.11 -10.96
C TYR A 84 10.33 5.07 -9.45
N LEU A 85 9.96 3.94 -8.87
CA LEU A 85 9.87 3.77 -7.42
C LEU A 85 11.22 4.03 -6.75
N LYS A 86 12.30 3.44 -7.29
CA LYS A 86 13.68 3.67 -6.86
C LYS A 86 14.04 5.15 -6.85
N GLU A 87 13.68 5.88 -7.91
CA GLU A 87 13.91 7.33 -7.98
C GLU A 87 13.14 8.09 -6.90
N GLN A 88 11.88 7.74 -6.66
CA GLN A 88 11.06 8.39 -5.62
C GLN A 88 11.60 8.12 -4.22
N ILE A 89 12.08 6.90 -3.94
CA ILE A 89 12.74 6.56 -2.67
C ILE A 89 14.07 7.34 -2.54
N LYS A 90 14.89 7.40 -3.58
CA LYS A 90 16.16 8.16 -3.57
C LYS A 90 15.97 9.65 -3.34
N LYS A 91 14.93 10.27 -3.88
CA LYS A 91 14.56 11.67 -3.60
C LYS A 91 14.30 11.93 -2.12
N ARG A 92 13.93 10.87 -1.37
CA ARG A 92 13.64 10.84 0.07
C ARG A 92 14.80 10.27 0.92
N GLY A 93 16.01 10.26 0.37
CA GLY A 93 17.21 9.83 1.08
C GLY A 93 17.67 8.40 0.82
N GLY A 94 16.90 7.59 0.10
CA GLY A 94 17.30 6.23 -0.29
C GLY A 94 17.19 5.17 0.82
N HIS A 95 16.66 5.54 2.00
CA HIS A 95 16.51 4.63 3.14
C HIS A 95 15.03 4.41 3.46
N VAL A 96 14.60 3.16 3.45
CA VAL A 96 13.23 2.73 3.80
C VAL A 96 13.25 2.07 5.18
N SER A 97 12.61 2.71 6.16
CA SER A 97 12.53 2.19 7.53
C SER A 97 11.59 0.98 7.63
N ALA A 98 10.52 0.97 6.84
CA ALA A 98 9.57 -0.14 6.82
C ALA A 98 8.87 -0.23 5.47
N TRP A 99 8.78 -1.43 4.92
CA TRP A 99 8.01 -1.73 3.71
C TRP A 99 6.89 -2.71 4.04
N PHE A 100 5.66 -2.34 3.78
CA PHE A 100 4.47 -3.17 4.02
C PHE A 100 3.94 -3.70 2.71
N LEU A 101 3.72 -5.01 2.63
CA LEU A 101 3.15 -5.67 1.45
C LEU A 101 1.77 -6.21 1.79
N THR A 102 0.79 -5.89 0.94
CA THR A 102 -0.59 -6.32 1.15
C THR A 102 -0.82 -7.75 0.69
N HIS A 103 -0.48 -8.08 -0.54
CA HIS A 103 -0.59 -9.42 -1.14
C HIS A 103 0.45 -9.60 -2.27
N ALA A 104 0.51 -10.79 -2.88
CA ALA A 104 1.63 -11.15 -3.76
C ALA A 104 1.33 -11.00 -5.27
N HIS A 105 0.41 -10.11 -5.67
CA HIS A 105 0.22 -9.80 -7.09
C HIS A 105 1.29 -8.86 -7.64
N THR A 106 1.54 -8.98 -8.94
CA THR A 106 2.67 -8.30 -9.58
C THR A 106 2.60 -6.78 -9.50
N ASP A 107 1.41 -6.20 -9.55
CA ASP A 107 1.19 -4.75 -9.45
C ASP A 107 1.31 -4.18 -8.02
N HIS A 108 1.59 -5.05 -7.05
CA HIS A 108 1.89 -4.70 -5.66
C HIS A 108 3.33 -5.02 -5.26
N VAL A 109 3.87 -6.17 -5.70
CA VAL A 109 5.21 -6.61 -5.27
C VAL A 109 6.26 -6.54 -6.38
N GLY A 110 5.87 -6.33 -7.64
CA GLY A 110 6.75 -6.47 -8.80
C GLY A 110 7.96 -5.55 -8.77
N ALA A 111 7.79 -4.28 -8.43
CA ALA A 111 8.92 -3.36 -8.39
C ALA A 111 9.87 -3.65 -7.22
N LEU A 112 9.35 -4.03 -6.04
CA LEU A 112 10.22 -4.48 -4.94
C LEU A 112 10.98 -5.75 -5.35
N LEU A 113 10.30 -6.72 -5.96
CA LEU A 113 10.95 -7.95 -6.44
C LEU A 113 12.08 -7.65 -7.42
N ASN A 114 11.87 -6.72 -8.36
CA ASN A 114 12.91 -6.25 -9.29
C ASN A 114 14.13 -5.67 -8.52
N LEU A 115 13.88 -4.79 -7.55
CA LEU A 115 14.93 -4.19 -6.74
C LEU A 115 15.72 -5.24 -5.94
N LEU A 116 15.04 -6.19 -5.30
CA LEU A 116 15.69 -7.26 -4.54
C LEU A 116 16.51 -8.20 -5.44
N GLN A 117 16.04 -8.46 -6.66
CA GLN A 117 16.79 -9.28 -7.62
C GLN A 117 18.01 -8.55 -8.16
N SER A 118 17.91 -7.26 -8.48
CA SER A 118 19.04 -6.42 -8.87
C SER A 118 20.15 -6.43 -7.80
N GLU A 119 19.79 -6.26 -6.53
CA GLU A 119 20.74 -6.34 -5.41
C GLU A 119 21.39 -7.75 -5.31
N ALA A 120 20.59 -8.81 -5.46
CA ALA A 120 21.09 -10.19 -5.44
C ALA A 120 22.05 -10.48 -6.60
N ASP A 121 21.87 -9.84 -7.75
CA ASP A 121 22.75 -9.90 -8.93
C ASP A 121 23.99 -9.00 -8.78
N GLY A 122 24.11 -8.26 -7.68
CA GLY A 122 25.25 -7.42 -7.35
C GLY A 122 25.18 -5.99 -7.91
N GLU A 123 23.99 -5.54 -8.32
CA GLU A 123 23.76 -4.16 -8.68
C GLU A 123 23.51 -3.32 -7.43
N ASP A 124 24.17 -2.18 -7.30
CA ASP A 124 23.89 -1.20 -6.26
C ASP A 124 22.66 -0.39 -6.65
N THR A 125 21.51 -0.72 -6.07
CA THR A 125 20.27 0.06 -6.30
C THR A 125 20.33 1.44 -5.66
N GLY A 126 21.22 1.63 -4.68
CA GLY A 126 21.32 2.85 -3.85
C GLY A 126 20.11 3.04 -2.93
N ILE A 127 19.45 1.93 -2.57
CA ILE A 127 18.36 1.88 -1.59
C ILE A 127 18.79 0.95 -0.45
N THR A 128 18.39 1.29 0.76
CA THR A 128 18.50 0.40 1.92
C THR A 128 17.13 0.21 2.55
N ILE A 129 16.82 -1.00 3.01
CA ILE A 129 15.53 -1.35 3.61
C ILE A 129 15.81 -2.00 4.96
N ASP A 130 15.24 -1.47 6.05
CA ASP A 130 15.42 -2.08 7.37
C ASP A 130 14.52 -3.30 7.55
N HIS A 131 13.23 -3.17 7.20
CA HIS A 131 12.25 -4.24 7.40
C HIS A 131 11.22 -4.30 6.29
N ILE A 132 10.86 -5.52 5.86
CA ILE A 132 9.76 -5.79 4.93
C ILE A 132 8.73 -6.66 5.67
N TYR A 133 7.53 -6.13 5.87
CA TYR A 133 6.42 -6.77 6.57
C TYR A 133 5.42 -7.36 5.58
N TYR A 134 5.07 -8.63 5.75
CA TYR A 134 4.21 -9.36 4.82
C TYR A 134 3.49 -10.53 5.47
N ASN A 135 2.37 -10.97 4.88
CA ASN A 135 1.74 -12.25 5.18
C ASN A 135 0.91 -12.71 3.96
N PHE A 136 1.57 -13.35 3.01
CA PHE A 136 0.95 -13.80 1.76
C PHE A 136 0.22 -15.13 1.91
N ALA A 137 -0.75 -15.39 1.03
CA ALA A 137 -1.31 -16.72 0.85
C ALA A 137 -0.22 -17.75 0.54
N SER A 138 -0.42 -18.99 0.96
CA SER A 138 0.58 -20.04 0.80
C SER A 138 0.76 -20.44 -0.67
N LEU A 139 1.97 -20.87 -1.04
CA LEU A 139 2.21 -21.38 -2.39
C LEU A 139 1.35 -22.58 -2.75
N ASP A 140 0.98 -23.40 -1.76
CA ASP A 140 0.08 -24.52 -1.98
C ASP A 140 -1.34 -24.05 -2.28
N TRP A 141 -1.78 -22.95 -1.68
CA TRP A 141 -3.05 -22.31 -2.02
C TRP A 141 -3.00 -21.75 -3.44
N TYR A 142 -1.95 -21.00 -3.82
CA TYR A 142 -1.77 -20.47 -5.19
C TYR A 142 -1.74 -21.60 -6.24
N LYS A 143 -1.00 -22.69 -6.00
CA LYS A 143 -0.94 -23.84 -6.91
C LYS A 143 -2.31 -24.44 -7.19
N LYS A 144 -3.20 -24.38 -6.23
CA LYS A 144 -4.51 -25.00 -6.31
C LYS A 144 -5.56 -24.08 -6.90
N HIS A 145 -5.49 -22.80 -6.60
CA HIS A 145 -6.58 -21.86 -6.84
C HIS A 145 -6.22 -20.74 -7.81
N GLU A 146 -4.94 -20.33 -7.89
CA GLU A 146 -4.53 -19.18 -8.67
C GLU A 146 -3.15 -19.37 -9.33
N LEU A 147 -3.10 -20.24 -10.31
CA LEU A 147 -1.86 -20.58 -11.00
C LEU A 147 -1.22 -19.39 -11.73
N GLY A 148 -2.00 -18.37 -12.10
CA GLY A 148 -1.53 -17.18 -12.82
C GLY A 148 -0.49 -16.40 -12.03
N ASP A 149 -0.69 -16.24 -10.74
CA ASP A 149 0.15 -15.44 -9.84
C ASP A 149 1.11 -16.27 -8.99
N LEU A 150 1.05 -17.61 -9.09
CA LEU A 150 1.96 -18.52 -8.41
C LEU A 150 3.43 -18.16 -8.64
N GLY A 151 3.80 -17.79 -9.87
CA GLY A 151 5.19 -17.45 -10.22
C GLY A 151 5.69 -16.21 -9.48
N THR A 152 4.86 -15.18 -9.38
CA THR A 152 5.17 -13.96 -8.64
C THR A 152 5.24 -14.22 -7.14
N ALA A 153 4.27 -14.97 -6.59
CA ALA A 153 4.25 -15.34 -5.18
C ALA A 153 5.49 -16.17 -4.76
N ASP A 154 5.90 -17.14 -5.58
CA ASP A 154 7.10 -17.94 -5.33
C ASP A 154 8.37 -17.10 -5.42
N ALA A 155 8.47 -16.22 -6.41
CA ALA A 155 9.63 -15.36 -6.61
C ALA A 155 9.82 -14.36 -5.46
N ILE A 156 8.76 -13.68 -5.03
CA ILE A 156 8.85 -12.73 -3.92
C ILE A 156 9.17 -13.43 -2.59
N LEU A 157 8.54 -14.56 -2.30
CA LEU A 157 8.83 -15.33 -1.10
C LEU A 157 10.27 -15.86 -1.09
N THR A 158 10.80 -16.28 -2.25
CA THR A 158 12.21 -16.70 -2.42
C THR A 158 13.16 -15.53 -2.18
N ALA A 159 12.88 -14.36 -2.75
CA ALA A 159 13.69 -13.16 -2.53
C ALA A 159 13.70 -12.74 -1.04
N LEU A 160 12.54 -12.71 -0.39
CA LEU A 160 12.42 -12.39 1.03
C LEU A 160 13.16 -13.41 1.93
N ALA A 161 13.12 -14.69 1.60
CA ALA A 161 13.85 -15.73 2.33
C ALA A 161 15.39 -15.61 2.18
N GLY A 162 15.85 -14.98 1.12
CA GLY A 162 17.27 -14.70 0.87
C GLY A 162 17.84 -13.51 1.63
N LEU A 163 16.99 -12.68 2.22
CA LEU A 163 17.42 -11.48 2.95
C LEU A 163 18.11 -11.81 4.28
N PRO A 164 18.94 -10.91 4.80
CA PRO A 164 19.50 -11.01 6.14
C PRO A 164 18.42 -11.25 7.19
N LYS A 165 18.79 -11.96 8.26
CA LYS A 165 17.86 -12.29 9.33
C LYS A 165 17.31 -11.04 10.01
N GLY A 166 15.99 -10.89 10.00
CA GLY A 166 15.25 -9.81 10.63
C GLY A 166 14.85 -8.70 9.67
N GLU A 167 15.27 -8.74 8.42
CA GLU A 167 14.78 -7.81 7.40
C GLU A 167 13.41 -8.24 6.86
N ALA A 168 13.22 -9.52 6.54
CA ALA A 168 11.90 -10.06 6.18
C ALA A 168 11.13 -10.46 7.44
N CYS A 169 9.98 -9.82 7.66
CA CYS A 169 9.19 -9.91 8.89
C CYS A 169 7.76 -10.38 8.59
N PRO A 170 7.47 -11.69 8.68
CA PRO A 170 6.09 -12.16 8.62
C PRO A 170 5.26 -11.55 9.74
N VAL A 171 4.09 -11.00 9.40
CA VAL A 171 3.15 -10.38 10.36
C VAL A 171 1.88 -11.20 10.52
N LYS A 172 1.15 -10.92 11.58
CA LYS A 172 -0.15 -11.50 11.91
C LYS A 172 -1.07 -10.45 12.51
N LYS A 173 -2.35 -10.75 12.54
CA LYS A 173 -3.35 -9.90 13.20
C LYS A 173 -2.94 -9.52 14.61
N GLY A 174 -3.06 -8.22 14.91
CA GLY A 174 -2.77 -7.63 16.20
C GLY A 174 -1.30 -7.22 16.40
N ASP A 175 -0.42 -7.49 15.44
CA ASP A 175 0.94 -6.96 15.51
C ASP A 175 0.91 -5.44 15.38
N GLU A 176 1.73 -4.77 16.22
CA GLU A 176 1.91 -3.33 16.20
C GLU A 176 3.37 -3.01 15.88
N ILE A 177 3.57 -2.19 14.86
CA ILE A 177 4.88 -1.74 14.41
C ILE A 177 4.97 -0.22 14.59
N LEU A 178 6.06 0.24 15.20
CA LEU A 178 6.30 1.67 15.40
C LEU A 178 7.45 2.12 14.50
N VAL A 179 7.18 3.09 13.64
CA VAL A 179 8.20 3.78 12.83
C VAL A 179 8.13 5.27 13.19
N ASP A 180 9.14 5.75 13.89
CA ASP A 180 9.19 7.11 14.45
C ASP A 180 7.99 7.42 15.37
N ASP A 181 7.02 8.18 14.84
CA ASP A 181 5.77 8.58 15.49
C ASP A 181 4.53 8.01 14.78
N VAL A 182 4.72 7.10 13.84
CA VAL A 182 3.66 6.39 13.15
C VAL A 182 3.48 5.01 13.79
N CYS A 183 2.29 4.73 14.29
CA CYS A 183 1.92 3.41 14.79
C CYS A 183 1.13 2.65 13.71
N ILE A 184 1.63 1.49 13.33
CA ILE A 184 1.01 0.64 12.31
C ILE A 184 0.46 -0.60 13.00
N THR A 185 -0.84 -0.86 12.84
CA THR A 185 -1.52 -2.06 13.36
C THR A 185 -1.93 -2.96 12.21
N VAL A 186 -1.62 -4.24 12.32
CA VAL A 186 -2.07 -5.30 11.39
C VAL A 186 -3.47 -5.75 11.82
N LEU A 187 -4.49 -5.52 11.00
CA LEU A 187 -5.89 -5.71 11.41
C LEU A 187 -6.42 -7.13 11.18
N ASN A 188 -5.89 -7.86 10.20
CA ASN A 188 -6.34 -9.20 9.84
C ASN A 188 -5.20 -10.19 9.71
N ASP A 189 -5.53 -11.47 9.72
CA ASP A 189 -4.68 -12.51 9.16
C ASP A 189 -5.05 -12.71 7.69
N ARG A 190 -4.14 -13.29 6.92
CA ARG A 190 -4.42 -13.62 5.51
C ARG A 190 -5.64 -14.52 5.40
N TYR A 191 -6.44 -14.29 4.38
CA TYR A 191 -7.60 -15.10 4.08
C TYR A 191 -7.26 -16.13 2.99
N GLU A 192 -7.37 -17.40 3.31
CA GLU A 192 -7.17 -18.53 2.39
C GLU A 192 -8.44 -19.39 2.41
N PRO A 193 -9.46 -19.09 1.60
CA PRO A 193 -10.68 -19.90 1.56
C PRO A 193 -10.36 -21.31 1.12
N ASP A 194 -11.00 -22.29 1.78
CA ASP A 194 -10.83 -23.72 1.52
C ASP A 194 -11.58 -24.16 0.24
N ASP A 195 -11.52 -25.47 -0.04
CA ASP A 195 -12.14 -26.07 -1.24
C ASP A 195 -13.65 -26.04 -1.23
N ASP A 196 -14.28 -25.95 -0.06
CA ASP A 196 -15.73 -25.94 0.12
C ASP A 196 -16.28 -24.50 0.02
N HIS A 197 -15.39 -23.49 -0.10
CA HIS A 197 -15.80 -22.10 -0.25
C HIS A 197 -16.60 -21.89 -1.54
N VAL A 198 -17.76 -21.23 -1.40
CA VAL A 198 -18.62 -20.84 -2.52
C VAL A 198 -18.37 -19.38 -2.83
N GLY A 199 -17.51 -19.10 -3.79
CA GLY A 199 -17.10 -17.74 -4.17
C GLY A 199 -15.89 -17.80 -5.10
N GLU A 200 -15.36 -16.66 -5.43
CA GLU A 200 -14.09 -16.57 -6.15
C GLU A 200 -12.94 -16.86 -5.17
N ARG A 201 -11.89 -17.46 -5.68
CA ARG A 201 -10.66 -17.70 -4.95
C ARG A 201 -9.57 -16.89 -5.64
N ASP A 202 -9.37 -15.71 -5.13
CA ASP A 202 -8.49 -14.71 -5.71
C ASP A 202 -7.49 -14.26 -4.64
N GLY A 203 -6.21 -14.20 -4.97
CA GLY A 203 -5.16 -13.73 -4.07
C GLY A 203 -5.35 -12.31 -3.56
N ASN A 204 -6.15 -11.51 -4.24
CA ASN A 204 -6.59 -10.20 -3.78
C ASN A 204 -7.29 -10.29 -2.43
N ASP A 205 -8.14 -11.29 -2.22
CA ASP A 205 -8.86 -11.49 -0.97
C ASP A 205 -7.96 -11.87 0.21
N ALA A 206 -6.73 -12.30 -0.06
CA ALA A 206 -5.71 -12.53 0.96
C ALA A 206 -4.98 -11.25 1.41
N SER A 207 -5.38 -10.08 0.91
CA SER A 207 -4.74 -8.79 1.25
C SER A 207 -4.72 -8.54 2.75
N MET A 208 -3.54 -8.14 3.23
CA MET A 208 -3.36 -7.64 4.60
C MET A 208 -3.90 -6.22 4.70
N VAL A 209 -4.61 -5.95 5.79
CA VAL A 209 -5.14 -4.62 6.10
C VAL A 209 -4.25 -3.97 7.16
N TYR A 210 -3.68 -2.82 6.81
CA TYR A 210 -2.83 -2.04 7.70
C TYR A 210 -3.53 -0.73 8.09
N ARG A 211 -3.59 -0.48 9.39
CA ARG A 211 -4.08 0.78 9.95
C ARG A 211 -2.91 1.58 10.48
N MET A 212 -2.69 2.76 9.94
CA MET A 212 -1.63 3.66 10.39
C MET A 212 -2.22 4.85 11.13
N LEU A 213 -1.69 5.13 12.32
CA LEU A 213 -2.02 6.32 13.09
C LEU A 213 -0.86 7.33 12.98
N VAL A 214 -1.14 8.48 12.37
CA VAL A 214 -0.17 9.55 12.08
C VAL A 214 -0.73 10.86 12.61
N ASN A 215 -0.10 11.43 13.64
CA ASN A 215 -0.55 12.70 14.25
C ASN A 215 -2.06 12.74 14.60
N GLY A 216 -2.62 11.63 15.07
CA GLY A 216 -4.05 11.52 15.37
C GLY A 216 -4.96 11.29 14.16
N VAL A 217 -4.42 11.27 12.94
CA VAL A 217 -5.13 10.90 11.71
C VAL A 217 -4.94 9.42 11.44
N THR A 218 -6.01 8.74 11.13
CA THR A 218 -6.01 7.30 10.81
C THR A 218 -6.03 7.08 9.31
N ILE A 219 -5.08 6.29 8.80
CA ILE A 219 -5.00 5.88 7.40
C ILE A 219 -5.20 4.36 7.34
N LEU A 220 -6.10 3.90 6.47
CA LEU A 220 -6.38 2.48 6.26
C LEU A 220 -5.94 2.06 4.86
N PHE A 221 -5.04 1.08 4.80
CA PHE A 221 -4.63 0.40 3.57
C PHE A 221 -5.32 -0.96 3.52
N THR A 222 -6.05 -1.23 2.46
CA THR A 222 -6.89 -2.42 2.30
C THR A 222 -6.38 -3.37 1.22
N GLY A 223 -5.28 -3.00 0.55
CA GLY A 223 -4.78 -3.73 -0.62
C GLY A 223 -5.87 -3.86 -1.67
N ASP A 224 -5.99 -5.05 -2.21
CA ASP A 224 -6.96 -5.34 -3.26
C ASP A 224 -8.12 -6.22 -2.79
N LEU A 225 -8.49 -6.12 -1.50
CA LEU A 225 -9.63 -6.85 -0.97
C LEU A 225 -10.83 -6.76 -1.91
N GLN A 226 -11.38 -7.91 -2.23
CA GLN A 226 -12.64 -8.08 -2.93
C GLN A 226 -13.76 -8.43 -1.94
N VAL A 227 -14.84 -9.01 -2.45
CA VAL A 227 -16.05 -9.24 -1.65
C VAL A 227 -15.80 -10.24 -0.52
N ASP A 228 -15.14 -11.35 -0.81
CA ASP A 228 -14.99 -12.44 0.16
C ASP A 228 -13.96 -12.11 1.24
N GLY A 229 -12.81 -11.59 0.88
CA GLY A 229 -11.81 -11.09 1.84
C GLY A 229 -12.35 -9.92 2.66
N GLY A 230 -13.07 -8.98 2.03
CA GLY A 230 -13.71 -7.87 2.70
C GLY A 230 -14.76 -8.32 3.73
N ASN A 231 -15.60 -9.29 3.38
CA ASN A 231 -16.57 -9.88 4.31
C ASN A 231 -15.86 -10.58 5.47
N HIS A 232 -14.79 -11.33 5.20
CA HIS A 232 -13.99 -11.94 6.26
C HIS A 232 -13.39 -10.91 7.22
N VAL A 233 -12.91 -9.79 6.69
CA VAL A 233 -12.42 -8.67 7.53
C VAL A 233 -13.57 -8.10 8.37
N LEU A 234 -14.76 -7.86 7.81
CA LEU A 234 -15.94 -7.37 8.56
C LEU A 234 -16.39 -8.32 9.67
N GLU A 235 -16.20 -9.63 9.50
CA GLU A 235 -16.56 -10.66 10.49
C GLU A 235 -15.51 -10.77 11.60
N THR A 236 -14.24 -10.51 11.30
CA THR A 236 -13.12 -10.80 12.20
C THR A 236 -12.49 -9.58 12.84
N VAL A 237 -12.70 -8.38 12.29
CA VAL A 237 -12.14 -7.11 12.77
C VAL A 237 -13.27 -6.25 13.39
N ALA A 238 -12.99 -5.61 14.52
CA ALA A 238 -13.95 -4.71 15.12
C ALA A 238 -14.22 -3.50 14.21
N LYS A 239 -15.50 -3.11 14.05
CA LYS A 239 -15.88 -2.00 13.16
C LYS A 239 -15.22 -0.67 13.51
N GLU A 240 -14.90 -0.48 14.78
CA GLU A 240 -14.20 0.70 15.28
C GLU A 240 -12.78 0.78 14.75
N ASP A 241 -12.12 -0.37 14.55
CA ASP A 241 -10.74 -0.43 14.04
C ASP A 241 -10.68 -0.21 12.51
N LEU A 242 -11.80 -0.41 11.81
CA LEU A 242 -11.92 -0.14 10.37
C LEU A 242 -12.26 1.32 10.07
N LYS A 243 -12.64 2.13 11.09
CA LYS A 243 -12.87 3.56 10.89
C LYS A 243 -11.55 4.28 10.64
N ALA A 244 -11.51 5.05 9.57
CA ALA A 244 -10.33 5.83 9.21
C ALA A 244 -10.71 7.19 8.61
N ASP A 245 -9.79 8.15 8.72
CA ASP A 245 -9.93 9.48 8.13
C ASP A 245 -9.55 9.45 6.64
N ILE A 246 -8.59 8.58 6.28
CA ILE A 246 -8.11 8.36 4.92
C ILE A 246 -8.16 6.86 4.65
N VAL A 247 -8.73 6.46 3.52
CA VAL A 247 -8.82 5.05 3.12
C VAL A 247 -8.23 4.88 1.71
N GLN A 248 -7.27 3.98 1.57
CA GLN A 248 -6.88 3.49 0.25
C GLN A 248 -8.05 2.66 -0.28
N MET A 249 -8.56 3.03 -1.46
CA MET A 249 -9.68 2.34 -2.08
C MET A 249 -9.23 0.95 -2.53
N ALA A 250 -9.92 -0.08 -2.04
CA ALA A 250 -9.59 -1.47 -2.33
C ALA A 250 -9.61 -1.74 -3.84
N HIS A 251 -8.72 -2.63 -4.29
CA HIS A 251 -8.62 -3.13 -5.67
C HIS A 251 -8.65 -2.00 -6.72
N HIS A 252 -7.84 -0.97 -6.52
CA HIS A 252 -7.74 0.21 -7.41
C HIS A 252 -9.10 0.90 -7.68
N GLY A 253 -10.12 0.67 -6.83
CA GLY A 253 -11.48 1.17 -7.01
C GLY A 253 -12.30 0.41 -8.05
N GLN A 254 -11.91 -0.81 -8.42
CA GLN A 254 -12.64 -1.69 -9.34
C GLN A 254 -13.59 -2.62 -8.57
N HIS A 255 -13.72 -3.89 -9.00
CA HIS A 255 -14.47 -4.91 -8.26
C HIS A 255 -13.84 -5.14 -6.89
N ALA A 256 -14.32 -4.42 -5.90
CA ALA A 256 -13.74 -4.35 -4.57
C ALA A 256 -14.73 -4.89 -3.53
N VAL A 257 -14.52 -4.49 -2.30
CA VAL A 257 -15.36 -4.80 -1.14
C VAL A 257 -16.82 -4.37 -1.31
N THR A 258 -17.71 -4.89 -0.50
CA THR A 258 -19.11 -4.47 -0.47
C THR A 258 -19.26 -3.06 0.11
N LYS A 259 -20.41 -2.43 -0.08
CA LYS A 259 -20.72 -1.11 0.51
C LYS A 259 -20.86 -1.12 2.04
N GLU A 260 -20.93 -2.29 2.64
CA GLU A 260 -20.98 -2.51 4.09
C GLU A 260 -19.60 -2.40 4.73
N PHE A 261 -18.53 -2.60 3.92
CA PHE A 261 -17.13 -2.42 4.32
C PHE A 261 -16.80 -0.92 4.45
#